data_99f858ee28beddfbba8108e8c0144eab
#
_entry.id   99f858ee28beddfbba8108e8c0144eab
#
_cell.length_a   1.000
_cell.length_b   1.000
_cell.length_c   1.000
_cell.angle_alpha   90.00
_cell.angle_beta   90.00
_cell.angle_gamma   90.00
#
_symmetry.space_group_name_H-M   'P 1'
#
loop_
_entity.id
_entity.type
_entity.pdbx_description
1 polymer ?
#
loop_
_entity_poly.entity_id
_entity_poly.type
_entity_poly.pdbx_seq_one_letter_code
_entity_poly.pdbx_strand_id
1 'polypeptide(L)'
;AHWQGLLSWWALAGVDCAVAEAPVNWLKPKPSASVPRAAGPATSAFPDALDAFHDWLANASDLPEAGWPGPRIMPAGPSGPRLMIVLHAPDSSAMQPGCALAPEGMALLKRMMQAIGLDLSDCYVASLSLVAPAGGMLDGAAVEALTARMRHHIGLVAPQALLLLGDQVT
;
A
#
# COMPACT_ATOMS: atom_id res chain seq x y z
N ALA A 1 -9.43 24.16 -40.72
CA ALA A 1 -10.28 22.96 -40.95
C ALA A 1 -9.45 21.68 -41.20
N HIS A 2 -8.18 21.73 -41.66
CA HIS A 2 -7.38 20.53 -41.97
C HIS A 2 -6.76 19.83 -40.74
N TRP A 3 -6.52 20.58 -39.66
CA TRP A 3 -5.83 20.07 -38.48
C TRP A 3 -6.64 19.03 -37.68
N GLN A 4 -7.94 19.25 -37.56
CA GLN A 4 -8.85 18.31 -36.89
C GLN A 4 -8.99 16.97 -37.65
N GLY A 5 -8.98 17.03 -38.99
CA GLY A 5 -9.02 15.82 -39.80
C GLY A 5 -7.77 14.95 -39.65
N LEU A 6 -6.60 15.57 -39.52
CA LEU A 6 -5.33 14.87 -39.28
C LEU A 6 -5.32 14.16 -37.92
N LEU A 7 -5.77 14.85 -36.85
CA LEU A 7 -5.86 14.26 -35.52
C LEU A 7 -6.87 13.11 -35.45
N SER A 8 -8.02 13.27 -36.14
CA SER A 8 -9.02 12.19 -36.21
C SER A 8 -8.50 10.97 -36.96
N TRP A 9 -7.72 11.18 -38.01
CA TRP A 9 -7.10 10.10 -38.77
C TRP A 9 -6.04 9.37 -37.92
N TRP A 10 -5.23 10.09 -37.15
CA TRP A 10 -4.24 9.49 -36.25
C TRP A 10 -4.90 8.68 -35.13
N ALA A 11 -5.97 9.20 -34.54
CA ALA A 11 -6.74 8.46 -33.55
C ALA A 11 -7.34 7.18 -34.12
N LEU A 12 -7.84 7.21 -35.38
CA LEU A 12 -8.38 6.06 -36.08
C LEU A 12 -7.27 5.02 -36.43
N ALA A 13 -6.05 5.49 -36.68
CA ALA A 13 -4.88 4.66 -36.94
C ALA A 13 -4.25 4.07 -35.65
N GLY A 14 -4.82 4.34 -34.47
CA GLY A 14 -4.32 3.85 -33.18
C GLY A 14 -3.05 4.55 -32.70
N VAL A 15 -2.73 5.72 -33.25
CA VAL A 15 -1.60 6.55 -32.80
C VAL A 15 -2.11 7.52 -31.75
N ASP A 16 -2.04 7.10 -30.49
CA ASP A 16 -2.55 7.83 -29.33
C ASP A 16 -1.46 8.55 -28.52
N CYS A 17 -0.19 8.38 -28.91
CA CYS A 17 0.93 9.02 -28.22
C CYS A 17 1.90 9.67 -29.20
N ALA A 18 2.44 10.84 -28.80
CA ALA A 18 3.54 11.49 -29.50
C ALA A 18 4.85 10.77 -29.20
N VAL A 19 5.48 10.19 -30.22
CA VAL A 19 6.80 9.56 -30.10
C VAL A 19 7.86 10.60 -30.41
N ALA A 20 8.86 10.75 -29.54
CA ALA A 20 9.99 11.62 -29.79
C ALA A 20 10.88 11.00 -30.89
N GLU A 21 11.47 11.84 -31.75
CA GLU A 21 12.36 11.38 -32.84
C GLU A 21 13.69 10.79 -32.31
N ALA A 22 14.07 11.07 -31.09
CA ALA A 22 15.24 10.48 -30.45
C ALA A 22 14.84 9.33 -29.51
N PRO A 23 15.57 8.19 -29.54
CA PRO A 23 15.30 7.08 -28.67
C PRO A 23 15.52 7.47 -27.21
N VAL A 24 14.51 7.23 -26.37
CA VAL A 24 14.58 7.44 -24.92
C VAL A 24 15.16 6.19 -24.27
N ASN A 25 16.29 6.33 -23.58
CA ASN A 25 16.85 5.22 -22.81
C ASN A 25 16.09 5.04 -21.49
N TRP A 26 15.12 4.16 -21.46
CA TRP A 26 14.32 3.81 -20.28
C TRP A 26 15.13 3.11 -19.17
N LEU A 27 16.33 2.61 -19.51
CA LEU A 27 17.23 1.94 -18.56
C LEU A 27 18.16 2.92 -17.84
N LYS A 28 18.27 4.17 -18.32
CA LYS A 28 18.96 5.20 -17.53
C LYS A 28 18.05 5.62 -16.38
N PRO A 29 18.49 5.49 -15.12
CA PRO A 29 17.75 6.07 -14.02
C PRO A 29 17.57 7.55 -14.33
N LYS A 30 16.33 8.00 -14.45
CA LYS A 30 16.00 9.42 -14.53
C LYS A 30 16.69 10.05 -13.33
N PRO A 31 17.53 11.11 -13.49
CA PRO A 31 18.10 11.76 -12.34
C PRO A 31 16.91 12.09 -11.44
N SER A 32 16.86 11.44 -10.30
CA SER A 32 15.85 11.72 -9.28
C SER A 32 16.09 13.19 -8.95
N ALA A 33 15.25 14.07 -9.52
CA ALA A 33 15.08 15.35 -8.92
C ALA A 33 14.75 15.00 -7.48
N SER A 34 15.65 15.34 -6.57
CA SER A 34 15.38 15.24 -5.14
C SER A 34 14.11 16.05 -4.93
N VAL A 35 12.98 15.36 -4.95
CA VAL A 35 11.72 15.94 -4.48
C VAL A 35 12.11 16.38 -3.08
N PRO A 36 12.05 17.70 -2.76
CA PRO A 36 12.28 18.11 -1.40
C PRO A 36 11.34 17.23 -0.59
N ARG A 37 11.91 16.40 0.28
CA ARG A 37 11.12 15.62 1.23
C ARG A 37 10.37 16.69 2.02
N ALA A 38 9.12 16.95 1.60
CA ALA A 38 8.25 17.82 2.34
C ALA A 38 8.30 17.26 3.75
N ALA A 39 8.82 18.05 4.68
CA ALA A 39 8.71 17.76 6.09
C ALA A 39 7.21 17.55 6.30
N GLY A 40 6.81 16.31 6.49
CA GLY A 40 5.42 15.98 6.74
C GLY A 40 4.94 16.79 7.93
N PRO A 41 3.65 17.07 8.02
CA PRO A 41 3.08 17.78 9.15
C PRO A 41 3.57 17.14 10.44
N ALA A 42 3.93 18.01 11.38
CA ALA A 42 4.57 17.69 12.64
C ALA A 42 3.87 16.50 13.35
N THR A 43 4.64 15.44 13.50
CA THR A 43 4.75 14.62 14.68
C THR A 43 3.45 14.36 15.47
N SER A 44 2.60 13.48 14.97
CA SER A 44 2.00 12.52 15.88
C SER A 44 3.15 11.60 16.30
N ALA A 45 3.57 11.67 17.56
CA ALA A 45 4.66 10.84 18.04
C ALA A 45 4.18 9.39 18.12
N PHE A 46 4.26 8.68 16.97
CA PHE A 46 4.06 7.24 16.96
C PHE A 46 5.17 6.59 17.78
N PRO A 47 4.88 5.49 18.51
CA PRO A 47 5.92 4.74 19.22
C PRO A 47 7.03 4.27 18.27
N ASP A 48 8.29 4.41 18.73
CA ASP A 48 9.48 4.09 17.94
C ASP A 48 9.91 2.62 18.00
N ALA A 49 9.26 1.81 18.86
CA ALA A 49 9.47 0.37 18.96
C ALA A 49 8.26 -0.37 18.35
N LEU A 50 8.52 -1.44 17.60
CA LEU A 50 7.48 -2.19 16.88
C LEU A 50 6.42 -2.76 17.83
N ASP A 51 6.83 -3.33 18.98
CA ASP A 51 5.90 -3.89 19.96
C ASP A 51 5.03 -2.80 20.59
N ALA A 52 5.63 -1.67 20.99
CA ALA A 52 4.90 -0.52 21.52
C ALA A 52 3.96 0.08 20.46
N PHE A 53 4.36 0.06 19.19
CA PHE A 53 3.51 0.50 18.10
C PHE A 53 2.32 -0.44 17.88
N HIS A 54 2.50 -1.76 17.99
CA HIS A 54 1.40 -2.73 17.96
C HIS A 54 0.43 -2.52 19.12
N ASP A 55 0.95 -2.34 20.33
CA ASP A 55 0.12 -2.05 21.52
C ASP A 55 -0.68 -0.76 21.32
N TRP A 56 -0.05 0.27 20.77
CA TRP A 56 -0.72 1.52 20.43
C TRP A 56 -1.80 1.31 19.36
N LEU A 57 -1.53 0.58 18.27
CA LEU A 57 -2.53 0.26 17.24
C LEU A 57 -3.73 -0.49 17.80
N ALA A 58 -3.53 -1.38 18.76
CA ALA A 58 -4.59 -2.15 19.39
C ALA A 58 -5.51 -1.29 20.28
N ASN A 59 -4.93 -0.30 21.00
CA ASN A 59 -5.62 0.41 22.08
C ASN A 59 -5.96 1.86 21.73
N ALA A 60 -5.34 2.48 20.73
CA ALA A 60 -5.56 3.90 20.40
C ALA A 60 -7.01 4.17 19.99
N SER A 61 -7.59 5.21 20.56
CA SER A 61 -8.94 5.69 20.27
C SER A 61 -9.00 6.83 19.26
N ASP A 62 -7.85 7.41 18.93
CA ASP A 62 -7.67 8.55 18.04
C ASP A 62 -7.32 8.14 16.59
N LEU A 63 -7.38 6.84 16.27
CA LEU A 63 -7.19 6.34 14.91
C LEU A 63 -8.31 6.80 13.99
N PRO A 64 -8.03 7.15 12.73
CA PRO A 64 -9.07 7.53 11.75
C PRO A 64 -10.20 6.51 11.65
N GLU A 65 -9.88 5.21 11.79
CA GLU A 65 -10.82 4.10 11.73
C GLU A 65 -11.40 3.66 13.10
N ALA A 66 -11.11 4.37 14.19
CA ALA A 66 -11.56 3.96 15.54
C ALA A 66 -13.08 3.86 15.70
N GLY A 67 -13.82 4.68 14.95
CA GLY A 67 -15.29 4.67 14.93
C GLY A 67 -15.94 3.77 13.90
N TRP A 68 -15.15 3.01 13.12
CA TRP A 68 -15.71 2.15 12.07
C TRP A 68 -16.23 0.83 12.67
N PRO A 69 -17.33 0.31 12.12
CA PRO A 69 -17.89 -0.96 12.58
C PRO A 69 -17.00 -2.11 12.13
N GLY A 70 -16.64 -2.99 13.05
CA GLY A 70 -15.89 -4.22 12.76
C GLY A 70 -14.68 -4.43 13.66
N PRO A 71 -14.06 -5.61 13.57
CA PRO A 71 -12.87 -5.92 14.33
C PRO A 71 -11.63 -5.20 13.74
N ARG A 72 -10.69 -4.86 14.61
CA ARG A 72 -9.35 -4.43 14.19
C ARG A 72 -8.53 -5.66 13.82
N ILE A 73 -8.07 -5.72 12.58
CA ILE A 73 -7.18 -6.75 12.11
C ILE A 73 -5.75 -6.28 12.26
N MET A 74 -5.07 -6.83 13.26
CA MET A 74 -3.71 -6.44 13.60
C MET A 74 -2.72 -6.97 12.55
N PRO A 75 -1.67 -6.22 12.23
CA PRO A 75 -0.58 -6.72 11.42
C PRO A 75 0.14 -7.86 12.13
N ALA A 76 0.73 -8.78 11.36
CA ALA A 76 1.49 -9.90 11.89
C ALA A 76 2.62 -10.30 10.96
N GLY A 77 3.70 -10.83 11.56
CA GLY A 77 4.88 -11.33 10.86
C GLY A 77 6.15 -11.10 11.66
N PRO A 78 7.29 -11.61 11.19
CA PRO A 78 8.58 -11.40 11.82
C PRO A 78 9.06 -9.95 11.68
N SER A 79 9.95 -9.50 12.55
CA SER A 79 10.70 -8.25 12.37
C SER A 79 11.82 -8.44 11.34
N GLY A 80 12.07 -7.42 10.52
CA GLY A 80 13.06 -7.49 9.45
C GLY A 80 12.76 -8.54 8.37
N PRO A 81 11.50 -8.67 7.91
CA PRO A 81 11.12 -9.72 6.97
C PRO A 81 11.75 -9.50 5.59
N ARG A 82 11.90 -10.56 4.82
CA ARG A 82 12.30 -10.44 3.41
C ARG A 82 11.25 -9.69 2.59
N LEU A 83 9.97 -9.86 2.92
CA LEU A 83 8.86 -9.21 2.22
C LEU A 83 7.82 -8.73 3.23
N MET A 84 7.43 -7.46 3.11
CA MET A 84 6.24 -6.92 3.74
C MET A 84 5.15 -6.75 2.70
N ILE A 85 3.97 -7.26 3.00
CA ILE A 85 2.78 -7.20 2.14
C ILE A 85 1.82 -6.19 2.77
N VAL A 86 1.46 -5.16 2.02
CA VAL A 86 0.54 -4.13 2.47
C VAL A 86 -0.71 -4.12 1.59
N LEU A 87 -1.86 -4.29 2.25
CA LEU A 87 -3.18 -4.15 1.64
C LEU A 87 -3.77 -2.79 1.97
N HIS A 88 -4.77 -2.33 1.22
CA HIS A 88 -5.43 -1.06 1.53
C HIS A 88 -6.32 -1.17 2.78
N ALA A 89 -7.03 -2.28 2.93
CA ALA A 89 -7.91 -2.55 4.07
C ALA A 89 -8.07 -4.06 4.26
N PRO A 90 -8.45 -4.54 5.45
CA PRO A 90 -8.85 -5.93 5.63
C PRO A 90 -10.19 -6.19 4.94
N ASP A 91 -10.37 -7.44 4.50
CA ASP A 91 -11.67 -7.93 4.05
C ASP A 91 -12.66 -7.95 5.23
N SER A 92 -13.94 -7.72 4.97
CA SER A 92 -14.99 -7.72 6.00
C SER A 92 -15.16 -9.08 6.70
N SER A 93 -14.68 -10.16 6.08
CA SER A 93 -14.66 -11.52 6.65
C SER A 93 -13.37 -11.83 7.41
N ALA A 94 -12.38 -10.94 7.42
CA ALA A 94 -11.14 -11.14 8.14
C ALA A 94 -11.36 -11.11 9.66
N MET A 95 -10.86 -12.11 10.38
CA MET A 95 -11.09 -12.28 11.82
C MET A 95 -9.80 -12.51 12.63
N GLN A 96 -8.65 -12.64 11.96
CA GLN A 96 -7.40 -13.02 12.63
C GLN A 96 -6.25 -12.05 12.29
N PRO A 97 -5.33 -11.79 13.20
CA PRO A 97 -4.12 -11.02 12.95
C PRO A 97 -3.34 -11.59 11.76
N GLY A 98 -2.82 -10.72 10.90
CA GLY A 98 -2.10 -11.12 9.68
C GLY A 98 -2.94 -11.75 8.58
N CYS A 99 -4.24 -11.97 8.81
CA CYS A 99 -5.18 -12.53 7.84
C CYS A 99 -6.14 -11.44 7.36
N ALA A 100 -5.61 -10.45 6.66
CA ALA A 100 -6.38 -9.31 6.18
C ALA A 100 -7.25 -9.61 4.94
N LEU A 101 -7.12 -10.79 4.34
CA LEU A 101 -7.92 -11.26 3.21
C LEU A 101 -8.91 -12.34 3.64
N ALA A 102 -9.97 -12.53 2.86
CA ALA A 102 -10.84 -13.68 2.95
C ALA A 102 -10.04 -15.01 2.78
N PRO A 103 -10.55 -16.15 3.27
CA PRO A 103 -9.82 -17.42 3.23
C PRO A 103 -9.30 -17.80 1.83
N GLU A 104 -10.09 -17.56 0.78
CA GLU A 104 -9.72 -17.83 -0.62
C GLU A 104 -8.58 -16.93 -1.07
N GLY A 105 -8.63 -15.64 -0.71
CA GLY A 105 -7.57 -14.65 -0.97
C GLY A 105 -6.28 -15.01 -0.26
N MET A 106 -6.35 -15.43 1.01
CA MET A 106 -5.18 -15.91 1.77
C MET A 106 -4.60 -17.18 1.15
N ALA A 107 -5.43 -18.11 0.70
CA ALA A 107 -4.96 -19.32 0.02
C ALA A 107 -4.27 -19.01 -1.32
N LEU A 108 -4.77 -18.01 -2.05
CA LEU A 108 -4.12 -17.52 -3.28
C LEU A 108 -2.79 -16.85 -2.96
N LEU A 109 -2.77 -15.93 -2.01
CA LEU A 109 -1.56 -15.23 -1.58
C LEU A 109 -0.47 -16.23 -1.16
N LYS A 110 -0.83 -17.24 -0.37
CA LYS A 110 0.10 -18.31 0.03
C LYS A 110 0.72 -19.01 -1.19
N ARG A 111 -0.08 -19.38 -2.18
CA ARG A 111 0.42 -20.00 -3.41
C ARG A 111 1.33 -19.06 -4.22
N MET A 112 1.00 -17.77 -4.27
CA MET A 112 1.85 -16.76 -4.92
C MET A 112 3.21 -16.66 -4.23
N MET A 113 3.24 -16.63 -2.89
CA MET A 113 4.50 -16.59 -2.14
C MET A 113 5.32 -17.85 -2.38
N GLN A 114 4.71 -19.02 -2.34
CA GLN A 114 5.38 -20.30 -2.63
C GLN A 114 5.99 -20.32 -4.05
N ALA A 115 5.30 -19.74 -5.04
CA ALA A 115 5.79 -19.67 -6.41
C ALA A 115 7.08 -18.83 -6.57
N ILE A 116 7.32 -17.89 -5.67
CA ILE A 116 8.55 -17.07 -5.61
C ILE A 116 9.55 -17.56 -4.55
N GLY A 117 9.33 -18.75 -3.99
CA GLY A 117 10.22 -19.39 -3.02
C GLY A 117 10.19 -18.76 -1.62
N LEU A 118 9.06 -18.16 -1.24
CA LEU A 118 8.81 -17.62 0.10
C LEU A 118 7.72 -18.43 0.80
N ASP A 119 7.83 -18.60 2.11
CA ASP A 119 6.68 -18.99 2.92
C ASP A 119 5.95 -17.73 3.42
N LEU A 120 4.64 -17.79 3.52
CA LEU A 120 3.86 -16.67 4.03
C LEU A 120 4.18 -16.36 5.50
N SER A 121 4.63 -17.35 6.28
CA SER A 121 5.11 -17.18 7.66
C SER A 121 6.38 -16.32 7.77
N ASP A 122 7.15 -16.22 6.70
CA ASP A 122 8.38 -15.41 6.63
C ASP A 122 8.08 -13.98 6.14
N CYS A 123 6.83 -13.73 5.77
CA CYS A 123 6.35 -12.43 5.32
C CYS A 123 5.67 -11.67 6.46
N TYR A 124 5.75 -10.36 6.41
CA TYR A 124 4.98 -9.49 7.29
C TYR A 124 3.75 -8.98 6.55
N VAL A 125 2.55 -9.19 7.11
CA VAL A 125 1.28 -8.78 6.48
C VAL A 125 0.66 -7.65 7.28
N ALA A 126 0.35 -6.56 6.62
CA ALA A 126 -0.30 -5.40 7.19
C ALA A 126 -1.35 -4.83 6.23
N SER A 127 -2.23 -3.99 6.75
CA SER A 127 -3.18 -3.20 5.94
C SER A 127 -3.11 -1.73 6.32
N LEU A 128 -3.42 -0.86 5.37
CA LEU A 128 -3.39 0.60 5.54
C LEU A 128 -4.39 1.02 6.63
N SER A 129 -5.63 0.52 6.59
CA SER A 129 -6.57 0.60 7.72
C SER A 129 -6.62 -0.73 8.47
N LEU A 130 -6.88 -0.69 9.78
CA LEU A 130 -7.02 -1.89 10.61
C LEU A 130 -8.44 -2.45 10.61
N VAL A 131 -9.41 -1.63 10.21
CA VAL A 131 -10.83 -2.00 10.14
C VAL A 131 -11.29 -1.90 8.70
N ALA A 132 -12.15 -2.81 8.26
CA ALA A 132 -12.75 -2.76 6.95
C ALA A 132 -13.63 -1.51 6.81
N PRO A 133 -13.37 -0.63 5.82
CA PRO A 133 -14.19 0.57 5.64
C PRO A 133 -15.59 0.21 5.13
N ALA A 134 -16.59 0.95 5.55
CA ALA A 134 -17.94 0.81 5.03
C ALA A 134 -17.95 1.10 3.51
N GLY A 135 -18.45 0.15 2.72
CA GLY A 135 -18.45 0.27 1.27
C GLY A 135 -17.09 -0.01 0.58
N GLY A 136 -16.06 -0.44 1.34
CA GLY A 136 -14.77 -0.85 0.79
C GLY A 136 -13.84 0.29 0.34
N MET A 137 -14.23 1.54 0.51
CA MET A 137 -13.46 2.72 0.09
C MET A 137 -12.98 3.52 1.32
N LEU A 138 -11.73 3.98 1.26
CA LEU A 138 -11.17 4.88 2.25
C LEU A 138 -11.50 6.34 1.87
N ASP A 139 -11.88 7.14 2.87
CA ASP A 139 -12.05 8.58 2.68
C ASP A 139 -10.69 9.27 2.51
N GLY A 140 -10.63 10.26 1.60
CA GLY A 140 -9.38 10.95 1.27
C GLY A 140 -8.69 11.60 2.47
N ALA A 141 -9.44 12.14 3.44
CA ALA A 141 -8.88 12.70 4.66
C ALA A 141 -8.26 11.61 5.56
N ALA A 142 -8.88 10.43 5.63
CA ALA A 142 -8.35 9.29 6.36
C ALA A 142 -7.09 8.73 5.70
N VAL A 143 -7.05 8.68 4.37
CA VAL A 143 -5.91 8.13 3.60
C VAL A 143 -4.60 8.82 3.94
N GLU A 144 -4.57 10.14 4.11
CA GLU A 144 -3.36 10.88 4.45
C GLU A 144 -2.79 10.45 5.82
N ALA A 145 -3.65 10.39 6.84
CA ALA A 145 -3.26 9.96 8.19
C ALA A 145 -2.83 8.49 8.23
N LEU A 146 -3.58 7.62 7.53
CA LEU A 146 -3.27 6.20 7.41
C LEU A 146 -1.94 5.96 6.68
N THR A 147 -1.67 6.74 5.63
CA THR A 147 -0.42 6.67 4.88
C THR A 147 0.77 7.13 5.72
N ALA A 148 0.62 8.20 6.50
CA ALA A 148 1.68 8.66 7.41
C ALA A 148 2.02 7.58 8.46
N ARG A 149 0.99 6.96 9.04
CA ARG A 149 1.13 5.83 9.96
C ARG A 149 1.81 4.63 9.31
N MET A 150 1.39 4.26 8.11
CA MET A 150 1.96 3.11 7.40
C MET A 150 3.43 3.33 7.02
N ARG A 151 3.81 4.54 6.63
CA ARG A 151 5.23 4.88 6.37
C ARG A 151 6.09 4.70 7.62
N HIS A 152 5.60 5.15 8.79
CA HIS A 152 6.28 4.92 10.06
C HIS A 152 6.38 3.42 10.36
N HIS A 153 5.28 2.68 10.20
CA HIS A 153 5.22 1.23 10.39
C HIS A 153 6.24 0.47 9.52
N ILE A 154 6.32 0.81 8.23
CA ILE A 154 7.32 0.22 7.31
C ILE A 154 8.74 0.50 7.81
N GLY A 155 8.98 1.70 8.33
CA GLY A 155 10.27 2.05 8.94
C GLY A 155 10.63 1.21 10.15
N LEU A 156 9.65 0.88 11.01
CA LEU A 156 9.83 0.01 12.18
C LEU A 156 10.06 -1.46 11.80
N VAL A 157 9.31 -1.96 10.84
CA VAL A 157 9.42 -3.34 10.35
C VAL A 157 10.71 -3.56 9.56
N ALA A 158 11.21 -2.53 8.87
CA ALA A 158 12.43 -2.53 8.05
C ALA A 158 12.53 -3.73 7.08
N PRO A 159 11.52 -3.96 6.21
CA PRO A 159 11.53 -5.07 5.27
C PRO A 159 12.57 -4.88 4.17
N GLN A 160 13.06 -6.01 3.59
CA GLN A 160 13.96 -5.96 2.43
C GLN A 160 13.23 -5.59 1.13
N ALA A 161 11.96 -5.98 1.02
CA ALA A 161 11.09 -5.66 -0.11
C ALA A 161 9.67 -5.37 0.36
N LEU A 162 8.93 -4.56 -0.42
CA LEU A 162 7.56 -4.18 -0.16
C LEU A 162 6.68 -4.58 -1.33
N LEU A 163 5.58 -5.27 -1.05
CA LEU A 163 4.53 -5.61 -2.00
C LEU A 163 3.25 -4.86 -1.63
N LEU A 164 2.81 -3.97 -2.48
CA LEU A 164 1.56 -3.23 -2.32
C LEU A 164 0.46 -3.94 -3.10
N LEU A 165 -0.64 -4.31 -2.44
CA LEU A 165 -1.78 -4.98 -3.05
C LEU A 165 -3.00 -4.06 -3.02
N GLY A 166 -3.41 -3.60 -4.20
CA GLY A 166 -4.54 -2.71 -4.41
C GLY A 166 -4.12 -1.36 -5.01
N ASP A 167 -5.06 -0.71 -5.65
CA ASP A 167 -4.89 0.57 -6.33
C ASP A 167 -4.77 1.77 -5.36
N GLN A 168 -5.31 1.64 -4.15
CA GLN A 168 -5.30 2.71 -3.15
C GLN A 168 -4.05 2.70 -2.23
N VAL A 169 -3.11 1.78 -2.43
CA VAL A 169 -1.87 1.67 -1.63
C VAL A 169 -0.65 2.14 -2.42
N THR A 170 -0.80 2.43 -3.70
CA THR A 170 0.23 2.90 -4.63
C THR A 170 0.19 4.44 -4.84
#